data_de062777cb2f6ff196c6dfd16e4e1b40
#
_entry.id   de062777cb2f6ff196c6dfd16e4e1b40
#
_cell.length_a   1.000
_cell.length_b   1.000
_cell.length_c   1.000
_cell.angle_alpha   90.00
_cell.angle_beta   90.00
_cell.angle_gamma   90.00
#
_symmetry.space_group_name_H-M   'P 1'
#
loop_
_entity.id
_entity.type
_entity.pdbx_description
1 polymer ?
#
loop_
_entity_poly.entity_id
_entity_poly.type
_entity_poly.pdbx_seq_one_letter_code
_entity_poly.pdbx_strand_id
1 'polypeptide(L)' 'MTVNRDLRVEVQGDYIIITLPGTKFMVTYYKLDNPPELRAKSDWTDDPDASVTLGAFRARAWIAAHDKARELGWTV' A
#
# COMPACT_ATOMS: atom_id res chain seq x y z
N MET A 1 7.04 17.40 -4.63
CA MET A 1 7.75 16.23 -4.09
C MET A 1 6.77 15.29 -3.46
N THR A 2 6.88 14.03 -3.75
CA THR A 2 5.94 13.08 -3.17
C THR A 2 6.51 12.44 -1.92
N VAL A 3 5.66 12.23 -0.94
CA VAL A 3 6.04 11.56 0.30
C VAL A 3 6.22 10.06 0.12
N ASN A 4 5.82 9.53 -1.04
CA ASN A 4 5.80 8.09 -1.29
C ASN A 4 6.92 7.61 -2.21
N ARG A 5 7.90 8.47 -2.49
CA ARG A 5 8.95 8.13 -3.45
C ARG A 5 9.78 6.93 -3.03
N ASP A 6 9.82 6.63 -1.73
CA ASP A 6 10.57 5.50 -1.22
C ASP A 6 9.80 4.19 -1.34
N LEU A 7 8.52 4.26 -1.58
CA LEU A 7 7.68 3.09 -1.67
C LEU A 7 7.60 2.62 -3.11
N ARG A 8 7.55 1.31 -3.27
CA ARG A 8 7.32 0.69 -4.57
C ARG A 8 5.84 0.35 -4.66
N VAL A 9 5.20 0.81 -5.72
CA VAL A 9 3.77 0.60 -5.96
C VAL A 9 3.61 -0.19 -7.24
N GLU A 10 3.00 -1.37 -7.14
CA GLU A 10 2.73 -2.21 -8.31
C GLU A 10 1.24 -2.47 -8.39
N VAL A 11 0.72 -2.55 -9.62
CA VAL A 11 -0.68 -2.85 -9.86
C VAL A 11 -0.77 -4.16 -10.62
N GLN A 12 -1.59 -5.08 -10.10
CA GLN A 12 -1.84 -6.37 -10.76
C GLN A 12 -3.35 -6.60 -10.73
N GLY A 13 -4.02 -6.38 -11.86
CA GLY A 13 -5.46 -6.52 -11.92
C GLY A 13 -6.14 -5.56 -10.94
N ASP A 14 -6.89 -6.10 -10.00
CA ASP A 14 -7.58 -5.31 -8.99
C ASP A 14 -6.79 -5.17 -7.69
N TYR A 15 -5.50 -5.45 -7.72
CA TYR A 15 -4.64 -5.40 -6.55
C TYR A 15 -3.62 -4.29 -6.69
N ILE A 16 -3.35 -3.61 -5.58
CA ILE A 16 -2.25 -2.63 -5.48
C ILE A 16 -1.30 -3.17 -4.42
N ILE A 17 -0.06 -3.40 -4.80
CA ILE A 17 0.95 -3.99 -3.93
C ILE A 17 1.96 -2.90 -3.56
N ILE A 18 2.11 -2.67 -2.27
CA ILE A 18 3.02 -1.65 -1.76
C ILE A 18 4.15 -2.34 -1.03
N THR A 19 5.39 -1.99 -1.40
CA THR A 19 6.57 -2.49 -0.71
C THR A 19 7.49 -1.33 -0.37
N LEU A 20 8.30 -1.52 0.66
CA LEU A 20 9.36 -0.58 1.00
C LEU A 20 10.68 -1.27 0.68
N PRO A 21 11.37 -0.87 -0.41
CA PRO A 21 12.62 -1.51 -0.80
C PRO A 21 13.66 -1.46 0.32
N GLY A 22 14.40 -2.54 0.47
CA GLY A 22 15.38 -2.67 1.54
C GLY A 22 14.82 -3.20 2.84
N THR A 23 13.53 -3.47 2.88
CA THR A 23 12.86 -4.06 4.04
C THR A 23 11.99 -5.22 3.61
N LYS A 24 11.45 -5.93 4.58
CA LYS A 24 10.48 -7.00 4.33
C LYS A 24 9.05 -6.50 4.32
N PHE A 25 8.83 -5.20 4.55
CA PHE A 25 7.48 -4.64 4.59
C PHE A 25 6.79 -4.78 3.24
N MET A 26 5.58 -5.30 3.27
CA MET A 26 4.73 -5.43 2.09
C MET A 26 3.27 -5.47 2.52
N VAL A 27 2.42 -4.89 1.70
CA VAL A 27 0.97 -5.00 1.87
C VAL A 27 0.32 -5.00 0.50
N THR A 28 -0.75 -5.78 0.37
CA THR A 28 -1.56 -5.81 -0.84
C THR A 28 -2.94 -5.27 -0.49
N TYR A 29 -3.38 -4.26 -1.24
CA TYR A 29 -4.73 -3.74 -1.15
C TYR A 29 -5.56 -4.26 -2.30
N TYR A 30 -6.85 -4.42 -2.07
CA TYR A 30 -7.77 -4.78 -3.13
C TYR A 30 -9.00 -3.90 -3.06
N LYS A 31 -9.65 -3.77 -4.21
CA LYS A 31 -10.81 -2.91 -4.35
C LYS A 31 -12.07 -3.68 -4.03
N LEU A 32 -12.91 -3.08 -3.18
CA LEU A 32 -14.28 -3.53 -2.95
C LEU A 32 -15.22 -2.63 -3.74
N ASP A 33 -16.30 -3.19 -4.23
CA ASP A 33 -17.27 -2.44 -5.04
C ASP A 33 -18.46 -1.92 -4.24
N ASN A 34 -18.80 -2.58 -3.15
CA ASN A 34 -19.98 -2.21 -2.38
C ASN A 34 -19.75 -2.44 -0.89
N PRO A 35 -19.36 -1.40 -0.14
CA PRO A 35 -19.07 -0.04 -0.57
C PRO A 35 -17.74 0.05 -1.32
N PRO A 36 -17.56 1.07 -2.16
CA PRO A 36 -16.28 1.25 -2.84
C PRO A 36 -15.21 1.67 -1.85
N GLU A 37 -14.24 0.81 -1.66
CA GLU A 37 -13.12 1.09 -0.76
C GLU A 37 -11.95 0.18 -1.05
N LEU A 38 -10.77 0.59 -0.57
CA LEU A 38 -9.60 -0.27 -0.56
C LEU A 38 -9.52 -0.99 0.77
N ARG A 39 -9.17 -2.26 0.71
CA ARG A 39 -8.99 -3.06 1.92
C ARG A 39 -7.68 -3.84 1.82
N ALA A 40 -6.93 -3.86 2.91
CA ALA A 40 -5.69 -4.61 2.96
C ALA A 40 -5.99 -6.10 3.08
N LYS A 41 -5.24 -6.92 2.36
CA LYS A 41 -5.25 -8.36 2.60
C LYS A 41 -4.61 -8.63 3.95
N SER A 42 -4.94 -9.77 4.50
CA SER A 42 -4.74 -10.05 5.92
C SER A 42 -3.30 -10.06 6.42
N ASP A 43 -2.35 -10.38 5.59
CA ASP A 43 -1.02 -10.67 6.09
C ASP A 43 -0.08 -9.49 5.94
N TRP A 44 0.24 -8.87 7.07
CA TRP A 44 1.26 -7.85 7.13
C TRP A 44 2.59 -8.52 7.48
N THR A 45 3.62 -8.20 6.71
CA THR A 45 4.97 -8.66 7.00
C THR A 45 5.67 -7.59 7.82
N ASP A 46 6.13 -7.96 9.02
CA ASP A 46 6.88 -7.05 9.87
C ASP A 46 8.37 -7.23 9.61
N ASP A 47 9.12 -6.18 9.85
CA ASP A 47 10.57 -6.21 9.74
C ASP A 47 11.16 -5.46 10.94
N PRO A 48 11.48 -6.19 12.02
CA PRO A 48 11.99 -5.54 13.23
C PRO A 48 13.35 -4.88 13.06
N ASP A 49 14.08 -5.22 12.00
CA ASP A 49 15.38 -4.62 11.71
C ASP A 49 15.28 -3.35 10.87
N ALA A 50 14.11 -3.02 10.39
CA ALA A 50 13.92 -1.82 9.58
C ALA A 50 14.01 -0.57 10.43
N SER A 51 14.43 0.52 9.81
CA SER A 51 14.52 1.82 10.48
C SER A 51 13.17 2.47 10.74
N VAL A 52 12.11 1.96 10.08
CA VAL A 52 10.75 2.45 10.30
C VAL A 52 9.93 1.34 10.95
N THR A 53 8.88 1.75 11.67
CA THR A 53 7.99 0.79 12.31
C THR A 53 6.94 0.30 11.32
N LEU A 54 6.32 -0.85 11.63
CA LEU A 54 5.21 -1.36 10.85
C LEU A 54 4.08 -0.35 10.78
N GLY A 55 3.78 0.32 11.90
CA GLY A 55 2.73 1.34 11.92
C GLY A 55 3.01 2.49 10.99
N ALA A 56 4.26 2.96 10.96
CA ALA A 56 4.66 4.03 10.05
C ALA A 56 4.56 3.59 8.59
N PHE A 57 4.99 2.36 8.29
CA PHE A 57 4.85 1.81 6.95
C PHE A 57 3.39 1.73 6.54
N ARG A 58 2.52 1.24 7.43
CA ARG A 58 1.09 1.10 7.13
C ARG A 58 0.46 2.45 6.79
N ALA A 59 0.78 3.49 7.53
CA ALA A 59 0.24 4.82 7.27
C ALA A 59 0.66 5.32 5.89
N ARG A 60 1.91 5.15 5.53
CA ARG A 60 2.43 5.57 4.23
C ARG A 60 1.84 4.73 3.10
N ALA A 61 1.72 3.43 3.31
CA ALA A 61 1.16 2.52 2.32
C ALA A 61 -0.30 2.86 2.03
N TRP A 62 -1.07 3.21 3.05
CA TRP A 62 -2.46 3.61 2.89
C TRP A 62 -2.58 4.81 1.94
N ILE A 63 -1.76 5.83 2.18
CA ILE A 63 -1.76 7.02 1.34
C ILE A 63 -1.35 6.68 -0.09
N ALA A 64 -0.27 5.91 -0.24
CA ALA A 64 0.23 5.53 -1.56
C ALA A 64 -0.78 4.72 -2.34
N ALA A 65 -1.46 3.79 -1.66
CA ALA A 65 -2.47 2.96 -2.32
C ALA A 65 -3.66 3.77 -2.80
N HIS A 66 -4.12 4.72 -1.99
CA HIS A 66 -5.24 5.57 -2.37
C HIS A 66 -4.87 6.52 -3.49
N ASP A 67 -3.67 7.08 -3.47
CA ASP A 67 -3.20 7.93 -4.56
C ASP A 67 -3.14 7.14 -5.86
N LYS A 68 -2.67 5.90 -5.81
CA LYS A 68 -2.61 5.05 -7.00
C LYS A 68 -3.98 4.69 -7.50
N ALA A 69 -4.91 4.38 -6.60
CA ALA A 69 -6.27 4.05 -6.97
C ALA A 69 -6.93 5.22 -7.70
N ARG A 70 -6.74 6.44 -7.19
CA ARG A 70 -7.28 7.63 -7.87
C ARG A 70 -6.65 7.84 -9.24
N GLU A 71 -5.35 7.60 -9.36
CA GLU A 71 -4.66 7.69 -10.63
C GLU A 71 -5.22 6.69 -11.64
N LEU A 72 -5.63 5.52 -11.18
CA LEU A 72 -6.23 4.48 -12.01
C LEU A 72 -7.71 4.74 -12.32
N GLY A 73 -8.30 5.75 -11.70
CA GLY A 73 -9.71 6.05 -11.87
C GLY A 73 -10.63 5.19 -11.01
N TRP A 74 -10.09 4.53 -10.00
CA TRP A 74 -10.91 3.72 -9.10
C TRP A 74 -11.70 4.62 -8.15
N THR A 75 -12.95 4.24 -7.92
CA THR A 75 -13.79 4.88 -6.90
C THR A 75 -13.57 4.15 -5.58
N VAL A 76 -12.89 4.79 -4.67
CA VAL A 76 -12.60 4.19 -3.36
C VAL A 76 -12.67 5.24 -2.24
#